data_f4a783f3903bee62e0c092b0c8d6acf9
#
_entry.id   f4a783f3903bee62e0c092b0c8d6acf9
#
_cell.length_a   1.000
_cell.length_b   1.000
_cell.length_c   1.000
_cell.angle_alpha   90.00
_cell.angle_beta   90.00
_cell.angle_gamma   90.00
#
_symmetry.space_group_name_H-M   'P 1'
#
loop_
_entity.id
_entity.type
_entity.pdbx_description
1 polymer ?
#
loop_
_entity_poly.entity_id
_entity_poly.type
_entity_poly.pdbx_seq_one_letter_code
_entity_poly.pdbx_strand_id
1 'polypeptide(L)'
;FLEYVSLDELLSTSDLISLHCPMTPETEHLINSETIAKMKDGVILVNTSRGGLIKTDDLIAGIRDHKFFAVGLDVYEEESAYVYEDMSSSILPTSTIQRLLSFPNVTMTSHQGFFTVEALTNIAETTLENAKAFMDGDEMKNLVH
;
A
#
# COMPACT_ATOMS: atom_id res chain seq x y z
N PHE A 1 22.36 -0.66 -11.15
CA PHE A 1 22.82 -2.03 -11.05
C PHE A 1 21.84 -2.77 -10.16
N LEU A 2 21.08 -3.68 -10.77
CA LEU A 2 20.06 -4.49 -10.08
C LEU A 2 20.55 -5.93 -10.06
N GLU A 3 20.38 -6.61 -8.93
CA GLU A 3 20.66 -8.02 -8.76
C GLU A 3 19.39 -8.72 -8.31
N TYR A 4 19.07 -9.84 -8.94
CA TYR A 4 17.94 -10.69 -8.53
C TYR A 4 18.44 -11.69 -7.49
N VAL A 5 17.82 -11.67 -6.32
CA VAL A 5 18.12 -12.57 -5.22
C VAL A 5 16.87 -13.31 -4.76
N SER A 6 17.01 -14.32 -3.94
CA SER A 6 15.87 -14.98 -3.32
C SER A 6 15.17 -14.05 -2.31
N LEU A 7 13.89 -14.29 -2.03
CA LEU A 7 13.17 -13.51 -1.01
C LEU A 7 13.87 -13.58 0.36
N ASP A 8 14.33 -14.76 0.77
CA ASP A 8 15.01 -14.93 2.05
C ASP A 8 16.32 -14.14 2.13
N GLU A 9 17.06 -14.08 1.05
CA GLU A 9 18.27 -13.27 0.96
C GLU A 9 17.95 -11.78 1.00
N LEU A 10 16.94 -11.33 0.24
CA LEU A 10 16.47 -9.95 0.26
C LEU A 10 16.07 -9.53 1.69
N LEU A 11 15.24 -10.33 2.35
CA LEU A 11 14.78 -10.03 3.71
C LEU A 11 15.95 -9.96 4.72
N SER A 12 16.90 -10.88 4.64
CA SER A 12 17.99 -10.99 5.63
C SER A 12 19.12 -9.99 5.41
N THR A 13 19.27 -9.41 4.22
CA THR A 13 20.41 -8.54 3.89
C THR A 13 20.04 -7.07 3.72
N SER A 14 18.75 -6.76 3.47
CA SER A 14 18.31 -5.40 3.17
C SER A 14 18.14 -4.52 4.42
N ASP A 15 18.57 -3.27 4.33
CA ASP A 15 18.32 -2.22 5.33
C ASP A 15 17.00 -1.46 5.04
N LEU A 16 16.55 -1.47 3.77
CA LEU A 16 15.28 -0.90 3.33
C LEU A 16 14.61 -1.88 2.36
N ILE A 17 13.34 -2.16 2.61
CA ILE A 17 12.50 -3.01 1.78
C ILE A 17 11.31 -2.19 1.29
N SER A 18 11.09 -2.13 -0.01
CA SER A 18 9.96 -1.46 -0.64
C SER A 18 9.15 -2.43 -1.50
N LEU A 19 7.83 -2.48 -1.26
CA LEU A 19 6.93 -3.40 -1.95
C LEU A 19 6.34 -2.76 -3.20
N HIS A 20 6.50 -3.42 -4.35
CA HIS A 20 6.02 -2.98 -5.66
C HIS A 20 5.36 -4.09 -6.47
N CYS A 21 5.17 -5.27 -5.87
CA CYS A 21 4.48 -6.38 -6.52
C CYS A 21 2.95 -6.21 -6.48
N PRO A 22 2.21 -6.78 -7.45
CA PRO A 22 0.76 -6.84 -7.38
C PRO A 22 0.31 -7.77 -6.24
N MET A 23 -0.90 -7.54 -5.73
CA MET A 23 -1.54 -8.46 -4.81
C MET A 23 -2.17 -9.62 -5.61
N THR A 24 -1.70 -10.82 -5.35
CA THR A 24 -2.20 -12.09 -5.89
C THR A 24 -2.34 -13.09 -4.74
N PRO A 25 -2.99 -14.25 -4.93
CA PRO A 25 -3.03 -15.28 -3.89
C PRO A 25 -1.64 -15.69 -3.36
N GLU A 26 -0.60 -15.62 -4.20
CA GLU A 26 0.78 -15.99 -3.83
C GLU A 26 1.50 -14.87 -3.07
N THR A 27 1.08 -13.61 -3.22
CA THR A 27 1.71 -12.45 -2.58
C THR A 27 0.88 -11.88 -1.44
N GLU A 28 -0.34 -12.38 -1.24
CA GLU A 28 -1.15 -12.03 -0.07
C GLU A 28 -0.39 -12.37 1.21
N HIS A 29 -0.29 -11.39 2.11
CA HIS A 29 0.48 -11.50 3.35
C HIS A 29 1.94 -11.94 3.13
N LEU A 30 2.55 -11.50 2.02
CA LEU A 30 3.99 -11.71 1.77
C LEU A 30 4.83 -11.27 2.97
N ILE A 31 4.43 -10.17 3.61
CA ILE A 31 5.01 -9.69 4.86
C ILE A 31 4.11 -10.14 6.01
N ASN A 32 4.59 -11.09 6.78
CA ASN A 32 3.95 -11.71 7.92
C ASN A 32 4.97 -11.98 9.04
N SER A 33 4.57 -12.58 10.15
CA SER A 33 5.46 -12.84 11.29
C SER A 33 6.72 -13.65 10.92
N GLU A 34 6.61 -14.62 10.01
CA GLU A 34 7.75 -15.45 9.59
C GLU A 34 8.76 -14.66 8.76
N THR A 35 8.25 -13.85 7.80
CA THR A 35 9.11 -13.03 6.94
C THR A 35 9.69 -11.85 7.71
N ILE A 36 8.95 -11.23 8.62
CA ILE A 36 9.43 -10.19 9.52
C ILE A 36 10.57 -10.71 10.40
N ALA A 37 10.46 -11.94 10.92
CA ALA A 37 11.53 -12.55 11.74
C ALA A 37 12.86 -12.69 10.98
N LYS A 38 12.81 -12.88 9.66
CA LYS A 38 14.01 -13.00 8.80
C LYS A 38 14.67 -11.65 8.50
N MET A 39 13.96 -10.53 8.64
CA MET A 39 14.49 -9.21 8.36
C MET A 39 15.57 -8.81 9.36
N LYS A 40 16.39 -7.84 8.97
CA LYS A 40 17.35 -7.20 9.90
C LYS A 40 16.60 -6.42 10.98
N ASP A 41 17.19 -6.35 12.17
CA ASP A 41 16.72 -5.43 13.19
C ASP A 41 17.02 -3.99 12.76
N GLY A 42 16.03 -3.11 12.91
CA GLY A 42 16.13 -1.73 12.43
C GLY A 42 15.88 -1.55 10.94
N VAL A 43 15.28 -2.53 10.26
CA VAL A 43 14.91 -2.42 8.85
C VAL A 43 13.87 -1.30 8.62
N ILE A 44 13.91 -0.65 7.47
CA ILE A 44 12.87 0.26 6.98
C ILE A 44 11.97 -0.52 6.02
N LEU A 45 10.65 -0.48 6.25
CA LEU A 45 9.66 -1.11 5.39
C LEU A 45 8.77 -0.06 4.75
N VAL A 46 8.60 -0.12 3.42
CA VAL A 46 7.73 0.81 2.67
C VAL A 46 6.74 0.01 1.83
N ASN A 47 5.46 0.36 1.91
CA ASN A 47 4.41 -0.21 1.07
C ASN A 47 3.59 0.89 0.38
N THR A 48 3.78 1.03 -0.91
CA THR A 48 3.01 1.92 -1.79
C THR A 48 2.27 1.14 -2.89
N SER A 49 2.11 -0.17 -2.71
CA SER A 49 1.50 -1.06 -3.70
C SER A 49 0.07 -1.46 -3.32
N ARG A 50 -0.08 -2.47 -2.47
CA ARG A 50 -1.39 -2.95 -1.98
C ARG A 50 -1.31 -3.31 -0.51
N GLY A 51 -2.35 -2.95 0.25
CA GLY A 51 -2.41 -3.17 1.70
C GLY A 51 -2.28 -4.64 2.09
N GLY A 52 -2.99 -5.53 1.41
CA GLY A 52 -3.00 -6.97 1.69
C GLY A 52 -1.67 -7.71 1.45
N LEU A 53 -0.63 -7.03 0.95
CA LEU A 53 0.74 -7.59 0.92
C LEU A 53 1.33 -7.74 2.33
N ILE A 54 0.82 -6.98 3.31
CA ILE A 54 1.27 -6.99 4.69
C ILE A 54 0.13 -7.45 5.59
N LYS A 55 0.37 -8.49 6.38
CA LYS A 55 -0.52 -8.86 7.45
C LYS A 55 -0.40 -7.86 8.60
N THR A 56 -1.40 -7.02 8.76
CA THR A 56 -1.32 -5.82 9.61
C THR A 56 -1.08 -6.13 11.08
N ASP A 57 -1.70 -7.18 11.62
CA ASP A 57 -1.46 -7.56 13.02
C ASP A 57 -0.01 -8.00 13.28
N ASP A 58 0.61 -8.71 12.32
CA ASP A 58 2.00 -9.14 12.41
C ASP A 58 2.95 -7.95 12.30
N LEU A 59 2.62 -6.96 11.43
CA LEU A 59 3.37 -5.70 11.35
C LEU A 59 3.33 -4.94 12.68
N ILE A 60 2.14 -4.79 13.29
CA ILE A 60 1.97 -4.13 14.58
C ILE A 60 2.78 -4.84 15.68
N ALA A 61 2.80 -6.16 15.69
CA ALA A 61 3.62 -6.93 16.61
C ALA A 61 5.11 -6.61 16.41
N GLY A 62 5.60 -6.66 15.16
CA GLY A 62 6.99 -6.33 14.84
C GLY A 62 7.39 -4.89 15.19
N ILE A 63 6.49 -3.91 15.03
CA ILE A 63 6.75 -2.51 15.45
C ILE A 63 6.91 -2.44 16.98
N ARG A 64 6.06 -3.11 17.74
CA ARG A 64 6.14 -3.18 19.20
C ARG A 64 7.42 -3.85 19.71
N ASP A 65 7.89 -4.84 18.97
CA ASP A 65 9.13 -5.56 19.26
C ASP A 65 10.38 -4.80 18.77
N HIS A 66 10.21 -3.53 18.34
CA HIS A 66 11.28 -2.66 17.84
C HIS A 66 12.06 -3.25 16.64
N LYS A 67 11.38 -4.11 15.84
CA LYS A 67 11.99 -4.71 14.64
C LYS A 67 12.31 -3.67 13.57
N PHE A 68 11.45 -2.65 13.44
CA PHE A 68 11.51 -1.63 12.40
C PHE A 68 12.09 -0.30 12.93
N PHE A 69 13.05 0.25 12.21
CA PHE A 69 13.48 1.64 12.41
C PHE A 69 12.36 2.60 11.98
N ALA A 70 11.77 2.37 10.80
CA ALA A 70 10.65 3.15 10.29
C ALA A 70 9.75 2.30 9.39
N VAL A 71 8.47 2.65 9.31
CA VAL A 71 7.49 2.06 8.41
C VAL A 71 6.75 3.16 7.65
N GLY A 72 6.72 3.07 6.31
CA GLY A 72 5.98 3.98 5.43
C GLY A 72 4.86 3.23 4.71
N LEU A 73 3.61 3.66 4.89
CA LEU A 73 2.44 3.03 4.30
C LEU A 73 1.62 4.08 3.53
N ASP A 74 1.46 3.90 2.22
CA ASP A 74 0.45 4.62 1.44
C ASP A 74 -0.85 3.80 1.32
N VAL A 75 -0.77 2.51 1.61
CA VAL A 75 -1.84 1.52 1.55
C VAL A 75 -1.85 0.65 2.81
N TYR A 76 -3.02 0.15 3.21
CA TYR A 76 -3.17 -0.77 4.34
C TYR A 76 -4.31 -1.77 4.10
N GLU A 77 -4.31 -2.88 4.81
CA GLU A 77 -5.14 -4.05 4.53
C GLU A 77 -6.65 -3.75 4.54
N GLU A 78 -7.11 -2.89 5.43
CA GLU A 78 -8.53 -2.57 5.61
C GLU A 78 -8.94 -1.27 4.91
N GLU A 79 -8.12 -0.71 4.01
CA GLU A 79 -8.36 0.61 3.40
C GLU A 79 -9.67 0.71 2.62
N SER A 80 -10.12 -0.39 1.99
CA SER A 80 -11.36 -0.40 1.21
C SER A 80 -12.61 -0.07 2.02
N ALA A 81 -12.58 -0.27 3.32
CA ALA A 81 -13.68 0.05 4.21
C ALA A 81 -13.78 1.55 4.56
N TYR A 82 -12.71 2.33 4.33
CA TYR A 82 -12.61 3.70 4.83
C TYR A 82 -12.22 4.74 3.77
N VAL A 83 -11.45 4.36 2.75
CA VAL A 83 -10.91 5.32 1.76
C VAL A 83 -11.97 5.84 0.81
N TYR A 84 -13.02 5.07 0.55
CA TYR A 84 -14.07 5.40 -0.42
C TYR A 84 -15.38 5.88 0.20
N GLU A 85 -15.45 6.01 1.53
CA GLU A 85 -16.63 6.48 2.24
C GLU A 85 -16.32 7.75 3.04
N ASP A 86 -17.26 8.72 3.03
CA ASP A 86 -17.16 9.90 3.88
C ASP A 86 -17.50 9.53 5.33
N MET A 87 -16.45 9.25 6.10
CA MET A 87 -16.53 8.90 7.53
C MET A 87 -16.33 10.11 8.45
N SER A 88 -16.30 11.34 7.91
CA SER A 88 -15.98 12.55 8.67
C SER A 88 -16.91 12.81 9.86
N SER A 89 -18.14 12.27 9.84
CA SER A 89 -19.13 12.38 10.92
C SER A 89 -19.25 11.12 11.79
N SER A 90 -18.47 10.06 11.50
CA SER A 90 -18.58 8.77 12.18
C SER A 90 -17.46 8.57 13.20
N ILE A 91 -17.80 7.94 14.34
CA ILE A 91 -16.78 7.44 15.25
C ILE A 91 -16.21 6.17 14.63
N LEU A 92 -14.97 6.26 14.15
CA LEU A 92 -14.27 5.05 13.70
C LEU A 92 -14.14 4.07 14.86
N PRO A 93 -14.62 2.82 14.74
CA PRO A 93 -14.35 1.81 15.76
C PRO A 93 -12.83 1.71 15.91
N THR A 94 -12.34 1.35 17.11
CA THR A 94 -10.90 1.21 17.45
C THR A 94 -10.22 0.38 16.37
N SER A 95 -9.74 1.07 15.36
CA SER A 95 -9.31 0.44 14.13
C SER A 95 -7.82 0.20 14.18
N THR A 96 -7.38 -0.80 13.48
CA THR A 96 -5.99 -1.10 13.17
C THR A 96 -5.23 0.14 12.70
N ILE A 97 -5.90 1.02 11.93
CA ILE A 97 -5.34 2.29 11.46
C ILE A 97 -4.97 3.25 12.61
N GLN A 98 -5.81 3.38 13.64
CA GLN A 98 -5.51 4.25 14.78
C GLN A 98 -4.29 3.74 15.56
N ARG A 99 -4.15 2.42 15.67
CA ARG A 99 -2.97 1.79 16.28
C ARG A 99 -1.72 2.09 15.48
N LEU A 100 -1.75 1.95 14.14
CA LEU A 100 -0.63 2.27 13.27
C LEU A 100 -0.24 3.76 13.37
N LEU A 101 -1.22 4.66 13.33
CA LEU A 101 -0.99 6.11 13.48
C LEU A 101 -0.46 6.52 14.86
N SER A 102 -0.62 5.70 15.89
CA SER A 102 -0.10 5.96 17.23
C SER A 102 1.41 5.71 17.38
N PHE A 103 2.03 4.99 16.45
CA PHE A 103 3.46 4.70 16.51
C PHE A 103 4.29 5.86 15.94
N PRO A 104 5.31 6.36 16.67
CA PRO A 104 6.10 7.53 16.25
C PRO A 104 6.99 7.24 15.03
N ASN A 105 7.26 5.97 14.73
CA ASN A 105 8.07 5.52 13.60
C ASN A 105 7.25 5.02 12.40
N VAL A 106 5.93 5.28 12.39
CA VAL A 106 5.05 4.96 11.29
C VAL A 106 4.59 6.24 10.60
N THR A 107 4.77 6.30 9.28
CA THR A 107 4.22 7.36 8.42
C THR A 107 3.15 6.75 7.54
N MET A 108 1.95 7.31 7.54
CA MET A 108 0.85 6.88 6.68
C MET A 108 0.36 8.01 5.81
N THR A 109 0.06 7.67 4.56
CA THR A 109 -0.70 8.49 3.62
C THR A 109 -1.93 7.70 3.16
N SER A 110 -2.93 8.36 2.60
CA SER A 110 -4.21 7.73 2.29
C SER A 110 -4.31 7.40 0.79
N HIS A 111 -3.50 6.42 0.34
CA HIS A 111 -3.48 5.91 -1.04
C HIS A 111 -3.33 7.06 -2.06
N GLN A 112 -2.33 7.92 -1.84
CA GLN A 112 -2.14 9.17 -2.58
C GLN A 112 -0.94 9.15 -3.54
N GLY A 113 -0.35 8.00 -3.80
CA GLY A 113 0.79 7.89 -4.71
C GLY A 113 0.51 8.42 -6.13
N PHE A 114 -0.76 8.43 -6.55
CA PHE A 114 -1.21 9.00 -7.83
C PHE A 114 -1.44 10.52 -7.77
N PHE A 115 -1.44 11.15 -6.61
CA PHE A 115 -1.89 12.54 -6.43
C PHE A 115 -0.83 13.54 -6.90
N THR A 116 -0.53 13.52 -8.18
CA THR A 116 0.36 14.46 -8.88
C THR A 116 -0.44 15.24 -9.92
N VAL A 117 0.05 16.42 -10.31
CA VAL A 117 -0.61 17.26 -11.33
C VAL A 117 -0.75 16.49 -12.64
N GLU A 118 0.29 15.75 -13.05
CA GLU A 118 0.32 14.99 -14.29
C GLU A 118 -0.70 13.83 -14.26
N ALA A 119 -0.75 13.06 -13.18
CA ALA A 119 -1.68 11.94 -13.04
C ALA A 119 -3.13 12.43 -13.00
N LEU A 120 -3.42 13.49 -12.23
CA LEU A 120 -4.77 14.05 -12.14
C LEU A 120 -5.24 14.64 -13.49
N THR A 121 -4.34 15.32 -14.22
CA THR A 121 -4.64 15.83 -15.56
C THR A 121 -4.98 14.69 -16.51
N ASN A 122 -4.14 13.65 -16.56
CA ASN A 122 -4.38 12.49 -17.42
C ASN A 122 -5.68 11.74 -17.06
N ILE A 123 -5.99 11.59 -15.78
CA ILE A 123 -7.25 10.98 -15.32
C ILE A 123 -8.44 11.81 -15.78
N ALA A 124 -8.39 13.13 -15.61
CA ALA A 124 -9.48 14.03 -16.00
C ALA A 124 -9.70 14.02 -17.52
N GLU A 125 -8.63 14.17 -18.30
CA GLU A 125 -8.68 14.17 -19.77
C GLU A 125 -9.22 12.82 -20.29
N THR A 126 -8.68 11.69 -19.85
CA THR A 126 -9.15 10.36 -20.26
C THR A 126 -10.62 10.13 -19.89
N THR A 127 -11.04 10.57 -18.71
CA THR A 127 -12.45 10.45 -18.29
C THR A 127 -13.37 11.25 -19.20
N LEU A 128 -13.01 12.49 -19.53
CA LEU A 128 -13.82 13.35 -20.41
C LEU A 128 -13.85 12.82 -21.85
N GLU A 129 -12.71 12.31 -22.36
CA GLU A 129 -12.63 11.68 -23.68
C GLU A 129 -13.53 10.44 -23.77
N ASN A 130 -13.50 9.57 -22.76
CA ASN A 130 -14.35 8.39 -22.70
C ASN A 130 -15.83 8.77 -22.64
N ALA A 131 -16.20 9.75 -21.82
CA ALA A 131 -17.58 10.24 -21.72
C ALA A 131 -18.05 10.82 -23.06
N LYS A 132 -17.21 11.61 -23.72
CA LYS A 132 -17.53 12.18 -25.04
C LYS A 132 -17.71 11.08 -26.09
N ALA A 133 -16.76 10.13 -26.18
CA ALA A 133 -16.86 9.01 -27.14
C ALA A 133 -18.15 8.20 -26.93
N PHE A 134 -18.53 7.96 -25.67
CA PHE A 134 -19.79 7.28 -25.34
C PHE A 134 -21.02 8.07 -25.84
N MET A 135 -21.04 9.39 -25.63
CA MET A 135 -22.18 10.24 -26.04
C MET A 135 -22.29 10.38 -27.57
N ASP A 136 -21.13 10.43 -28.25
CA ASP A 136 -21.07 10.60 -29.71
C ASP A 136 -21.26 9.26 -30.46
N GLY A 137 -21.23 8.12 -29.75
CA GLY A 137 -21.31 6.77 -30.34
C GLY A 137 -20.02 6.35 -31.02
N ASP A 138 -18.90 6.96 -30.64
CA ASP A 138 -17.57 6.64 -31.15
C ASP A 138 -17.00 5.38 -30.48
N GLU A 139 -15.92 4.83 -31.06
CA GLU A 139 -15.20 3.70 -30.49
C GLU A 139 -14.55 4.09 -29.14
N MET A 140 -14.90 3.36 -28.08
CA MET A 140 -14.30 3.57 -26.75
C MET A 140 -13.00 2.79 -26.62
N LYS A 141 -11.87 3.49 -26.59
CA LYS A 141 -10.52 2.91 -26.51
C LYS A 141 -10.21 2.22 -25.19
N ASN A 142 -10.89 2.63 -24.12
CA ASN A 142 -10.60 2.21 -22.74
C ASN A 142 -11.78 1.40 -22.14
N LEU A 143 -12.52 0.66 -22.96
CA LEU A 143 -13.62 -0.18 -22.49
C LEU A 143 -13.08 -1.34 -21.66
N VAL A 144 -13.59 -1.48 -20.44
CA VAL A 144 -13.29 -2.61 -19.55
C VAL A 144 -14.36 -3.69 -19.80
N HIS A 145 -13.93 -4.91 -20.10
CA HIS A 145 -14.78 -6.08 -20.36
C HIS A 145 -14.86 -6.99 -19.14
#